data_0ef393e9c2e863e266312ac4e4fc3e85
#
_entry.id   0ef393e9c2e863e266312ac4e4fc3e85
#
_cell.length_a   1.000
_cell.length_b   1.000
_cell.length_c   1.000
_cell.angle_alpha   90.00
_cell.angle_beta   90.00
_cell.angle_gamma   90.00
#
_symmetry.space_group_name_H-M   'P 1'
#
loop_
_entity.id
_entity.type
_entity.pdbx_description
1 polymer ?
#
loop_
_entity_poly.entity_id
_entity_poly.type
_entity_poly.pdbx_seq_one_letter_code
_entity_poly.pdbx_strand_id
1 'polypeptide(L)'
;SRESIEAIASSFTKTRDARNELLQSMTDVALVRRVDATPRPGMIRSFPLGVTMLQLCHHGTHHRAQAVNMLRHVGGGIPALDVLEMLKP
;
A
#
# COMPACT_ATOMS: atom_id res chain seq x y z
N SER A 1 1.07 21.44 10.75
CA SER A 1 1.13 22.07 9.44
C SER A 1 0.52 21.18 8.38
N ARG A 2 -0.16 21.75 7.42
CA ARG A 2 -0.74 21.01 6.31
C ARG A 2 0.28 20.89 5.20
N GLU A 3 0.48 19.67 4.71
CA GLU A 3 1.26 19.44 3.51
C GLU A 3 0.48 19.93 2.29
N SER A 4 1.19 20.47 1.30
CA SER A 4 0.59 20.84 0.03
C SER A 4 0.19 19.57 -0.75
N ILE A 5 -0.76 19.72 -1.68
CA ILE A 5 -1.16 18.63 -2.57
C ILE A 5 0.04 18.16 -3.40
N GLU A 6 0.88 19.08 -3.86
CA GLU A 6 2.09 18.76 -4.62
C GLU A 6 3.08 17.94 -3.79
N ALA A 7 3.25 18.27 -2.51
CA ALA A 7 4.14 17.51 -1.62
C ALA A 7 3.61 16.10 -1.38
N ILE A 8 2.30 15.96 -1.20
CA ILE A 8 1.65 14.65 -1.04
C ILE A 8 1.81 13.82 -2.32
N ALA A 9 1.53 14.40 -3.48
CA ALA A 9 1.68 13.73 -4.77
C ALA A 9 3.12 13.28 -5.01
N SER A 10 4.10 14.12 -4.68
CA SER A 10 5.53 13.79 -4.79
C SER A 10 5.89 12.61 -3.87
N SER A 11 5.36 12.59 -2.65
CA SER A 11 5.58 11.51 -1.70
C SER A 11 5.03 10.18 -2.22
N PHE A 12 3.82 10.19 -2.80
CA PHE A 12 3.23 9.00 -3.43
C PHE A 12 4.07 8.49 -4.61
N THR A 13 4.58 9.39 -5.44
CA THR A 13 5.44 9.03 -6.57
C THR A 13 6.71 8.35 -6.10
N LYS A 14 7.38 8.88 -5.08
CA LYS A 14 8.59 8.29 -4.52
C LYS A 14 8.32 6.90 -3.94
N THR A 15 7.22 6.74 -3.21
CA THR A 15 6.84 5.45 -2.64
C THR A 15 6.53 4.44 -3.73
N ARG A 16 5.82 4.85 -4.79
CA ARG A 16 5.52 3.99 -5.94
C ARG A 16 6.78 3.52 -6.63
N ASP A 17 7.73 4.42 -6.87
CA ASP A 17 8.96 4.10 -7.57
C ASP A 17 9.81 3.13 -6.74
N ALA A 18 9.92 3.35 -5.44
CA ALA A 18 10.63 2.45 -4.54
C ALA A 18 9.97 1.06 -4.49
N ARG A 19 8.64 1.01 -4.44
CA ARG A 19 7.89 -0.24 -4.48
C ARG A 19 8.11 -0.99 -5.79
N ASN A 20 8.05 -0.30 -6.92
CA ASN A 20 8.23 -0.92 -8.24
C ASN A 20 9.65 -1.49 -8.38
N GLU A 21 10.65 -0.78 -7.91
CA GLU A 21 12.03 -1.25 -7.88
C GLU A 21 12.17 -2.52 -7.05
N LEU A 22 11.57 -2.54 -5.85
CA LEU A 22 11.55 -3.72 -4.99
C LEU A 22 10.87 -4.91 -5.70
N LEU A 23 9.72 -4.68 -6.33
CA LEU A 23 8.98 -5.74 -7.01
C LEU A 23 9.74 -6.32 -8.19
N GLN A 24 10.50 -5.50 -8.93
CA GLN A 24 11.32 -5.96 -10.03
C GLN A 24 12.46 -6.88 -9.58
N SER A 25 12.95 -6.69 -8.37
CA SER A 25 14.01 -7.53 -7.79
C SER A 25 13.49 -8.77 -7.08
N MET A 26 12.18 -8.99 -7.04
CA MET A 26 11.58 -10.04 -6.25
C MET A 26 11.79 -11.42 -6.86
N THR A 27 12.14 -12.38 -6.01
CA THR A 27 12.30 -13.78 -6.36
C THR A 27 11.55 -14.66 -5.34
N ASP A 28 11.31 -15.91 -5.66
CA ASP A 28 10.68 -16.86 -4.73
C ASP A 28 11.50 -16.99 -3.44
N VAL A 29 12.82 -16.97 -3.53
CA VAL A 29 13.70 -17.01 -2.38
C VAL A 29 13.53 -15.77 -1.50
N ALA A 30 13.41 -14.59 -2.11
CA ALA A 30 13.21 -13.34 -1.39
C ALA A 30 11.89 -13.33 -0.63
N LEU A 31 10.84 -13.97 -1.15
CA LEU A 31 9.51 -14.00 -0.52
C LEU A 31 9.50 -14.76 0.81
N VAL A 32 10.38 -15.73 0.99
CA VAL A 32 10.47 -16.49 2.24
C VAL A 32 11.46 -15.88 3.24
N ARG A 33 12.23 -14.87 2.82
CA ARG A 33 13.13 -14.16 3.70
C ARG A 33 12.33 -13.48 4.81
N ARG A 34 12.83 -13.56 6.03
CA ARG A 34 12.15 -12.97 7.16
C ARG A 34 12.45 -11.48 7.29
N VAL A 35 11.42 -10.73 7.62
CA VAL A 35 11.53 -9.31 7.95
C VAL A 35 10.96 -9.07 9.34
N ASP A 36 11.57 -8.13 10.05
CA ASP A 36 11.13 -7.77 11.39
C ASP A 36 10.16 -6.60 11.30
N ALA A 37 9.06 -6.73 12.04
CA ALA A 37 8.09 -5.67 12.19
C ALA A 37 7.96 -5.29 13.66
N THR A 38 7.75 -4.02 13.93
CA THR A 38 7.54 -3.49 15.27
C THR A 38 6.13 -2.91 15.35
N PRO A 39 5.08 -3.76 15.55
CA PRO A 39 3.70 -3.27 15.59
C PRO A 39 3.42 -2.36 16.78
N ARG A 40 4.20 -2.49 17.85
CA ARG A 40 4.13 -1.65 19.05
C ARG A 40 5.52 -1.43 19.60
N PRO A 41 5.77 -0.33 20.34
CA PRO A 41 7.06 -0.11 20.99
C PRO A 41 7.45 -1.32 21.85
N GLY A 42 8.68 -1.79 21.68
CA GLY A 42 9.22 -2.93 22.43
C GLY A 42 8.78 -4.31 21.96
N MET A 43 7.93 -4.38 20.91
CA MET A 43 7.49 -5.65 20.36
C MET A 43 8.09 -5.84 18.96
N ILE A 44 8.88 -6.88 18.78
CA ILE A 44 9.43 -7.25 17.48
C ILE A 44 8.81 -8.58 17.04
N ARG A 45 8.25 -8.62 15.84
CA ARG A 45 7.74 -9.83 15.23
C ARG A 45 8.41 -10.05 13.89
N SER A 46 8.70 -11.31 13.59
CA SER A 46 9.35 -11.70 12.35
C SER A 46 8.38 -12.46 11.46
N PHE A 47 8.29 -12.08 10.20
CA PHE A 47 7.40 -12.70 9.22
C PHE A 47 8.13 -12.93 7.90
N PRO A 48 7.72 -13.94 7.11
CA PRO A 48 8.19 -14.03 5.73
C PRO A 48 7.81 -12.76 4.94
N LEU A 49 8.68 -12.30 4.06
CA LEU A 49 8.44 -11.10 3.28
C LEU A 49 7.14 -11.18 2.48
N GLY A 50 6.84 -12.34 1.88
CA GLY A 50 5.61 -12.55 1.12
C GLY A 50 4.34 -12.34 1.95
N VAL A 51 4.35 -12.80 3.19
CA VAL A 51 3.22 -12.60 4.12
C VAL A 51 3.06 -11.13 4.48
N THR A 52 4.18 -10.44 4.71
CA THR A 52 4.18 -9.00 4.99
C THR A 52 3.63 -8.21 3.81
N MET A 53 4.01 -8.57 2.58
CA MET A 53 3.49 -7.94 1.37
C MET A 53 1.99 -8.15 1.21
N LEU A 54 1.51 -9.37 1.47
CA LEU A 54 0.07 -9.69 1.43
C LEU A 54 -0.70 -8.87 2.45
N GLN A 55 -0.17 -8.72 3.66
CA GLN A 55 -0.77 -7.89 4.70
C GLN A 55 -0.87 -6.43 4.28
N LEU A 56 0.16 -5.89 3.64
CA LEU A 56 0.14 -4.51 3.14
C LEU A 56 -0.93 -4.31 2.07
N CYS A 57 -1.10 -5.26 1.16
CA CYS A 57 -2.16 -5.21 0.16
C CYS A 57 -3.55 -5.22 0.80
N HIS A 58 -3.75 -6.08 1.78
CA HIS A 58 -5.02 -6.23 2.51
C HIS A 58 -5.36 -4.95 3.28
N HIS A 59 -4.37 -4.42 4.00
CA HIS A 59 -4.48 -3.19 4.77
C HIS A 59 -4.79 -2.00 3.86
N GLY A 60 -4.12 -1.93 2.70
CA GLY A 60 -4.37 -0.90 1.70
C GLY A 60 -5.80 -0.94 1.15
N THR A 61 -6.34 -2.13 0.90
CA THR A 61 -7.73 -2.30 0.47
C THR A 61 -8.70 -1.73 1.50
N HIS A 62 -8.46 -1.98 2.78
CA HIS A 62 -9.26 -1.45 3.87
C HIS A 62 -9.27 0.08 3.87
N HIS A 63 -8.12 0.71 3.79
CA HIS A 63 -8.00 2.17 3.78
C HIS A 63 -8.60 2.79 2.52
N ARG A 64 -8.43 2.16 1.36
CA ARG A 64 -9.06 2.64 0.12
C ARG A 64 -10.58 2.61 0.22
N ALA A 65 -11.15 1.57 0.80
CA ALA A 65 -12.59 1.48 1.03
C ALA A 65 -13.08 2.60 1.96
N GLN A 66 -12.34 2.91 3.01
CA GLN A 66 -12.64 4.03 3.90
C GLN A 66 -12.60 5.36 3.16
N ALA A 67 -11.58 5.59 2.33
CA ALA A 67 -11.46 6.82 1.55
C ALA A 67 -12.61 6.98 0.55
N VAL A 68 -13.03 5.91 -0.12
CA VAL A 68 -14.19 5.92 -1.02
C VAL A 68 -15.45 6.30 -0.26
N ASN A 69 -15.64 5.74 0.93
CA ASN A 69 -16.80 6.06 1.76
C ASN A 69 -16.83 7.53 2.17
N MET A 70 -15.67 8.09 2.52
CA MET A 70 -15.55 9.52 2.82
C MET A 70 -15.89 10.38 1.61
N LEU A 71 -15.41 10.01 0.42
CA LEU A 71 -15.72 10.74 -0.82
C LEU A 71 -17.22 10.73 -1.11
N ARG A 72 -17.90 9.62 -0.88
CA ARG A 72 -19.35 9.54 -1.02
C ARG A 72 -20.09 10.52 -0.12
N HIS A 73 -19.62 10.65 1.14
CA HIS A 73 -20.23 11.55 2.12
C HIS A 73 -20.10 13.02 1.75
N VAL A 74 -19.04 13.39 1.05
CA VAL A 74 -18.81 14.77 0.62
C VAL A 74 -19.24 15.01 -0.83
N GLY A 75 -19.87 14.04 -1.48
CA GLY A 75 -20.35 14.17 -2.86
C GLY A 75 -19.25 14.15 -3.91
N GLY A 76 -18.07 13.65 -3.57
CA GLY A 76 -16.96 13.54 -4.50
C GLY A 76 -17.12 12.40 -5.50
N GLY A 77 -16.38 12.48 -6.61
CA GLY A 77 -16.29 11.41 -7.58
C GLY A 77 -15.64 10.17 -6.98
N ILE A 78 -16.10 8.99 -7.37
CA ILE A 78 -15.60 7.73 -6.84
C ILE A 78 -14.78 7.04 -7.91
N PRO A 79 -13.47 6.81 -7.68
CA PRO A 79 -12.66 6.04 -8.61
C PRO A 79 -13.03 4.57 -8.57
N ALA A 80 -12.83 3.88 -9.71
CA ALA A 80 -13.00 2.44 -9.77
C ALA A 80 -11.81 1.77 -9.05
N LEU A 81 -12.09 1.01 -8.00
CA LEU A 81 -11.07 0.27 -7.25
C LEU A 81 -11.18 -1.25 -7.44
N ASP A 82 -12.04 -1.68 -8.35
CA ASP A 82 -12.20 -3.08 -8.69
C ASP A 82 -10.97 -3.57 -9.46
N VAL A 83 -10.43 -4.70 -9.05
CA VAL A 83 -9.26 -5.31 -9.70
C VAL A 83 -9.54 -5.60 -11.17
N LEU A 84 -10.75 -6.04 -11.50
CA LEU A 84 -11.13 -6.32 -12.89
C LEU A 84 -11.13 -5.06 -13.74
N GLU A 85 -11.55 -3.93 -13.18
CA GLU A 85 -11.49 -2.63 -13.87
C GLU A 85 -10.04 -2.19 -14.11
N MET A 86 -9.15 -2.44 -13.14
CA MET A 86 -7.73 -2.11 -13.26
C MET A 86 -7.02 -2.94 -14.33
N LEU A 87 -7.55 -4.12 -14.65
CA LEU A 87 -6.97 -5.04 -15.63
C LEU A 87 -7.55 -4.87 -17.03
N LYS A 88 -8.48 -3.95 -17.23
CA LYS A 88 -9.00 -3.64 -18.56
C LYS A 88 -7.89 -3.12 -19.47
N PRO A 89 -7.83 -3.59 -20.73
CA PRO A 89 -6.91 -3.04 -21.71
C PRO A 89 -7.21 -1.59 -22.08
#